data_b2b592d44b04d7e6f22c0377c0a8fbd1
#
_entry.id   b2b592d44b04d7e6f22c0377c0a8fbd1
#
_cell.length_a   1.000
_cell.length_b   1.000
_cell.length_c   1.000
_cell.angle_alpha   90.00
_cell.angle_beta   90.00
_cell.angle_gamma   90.00
#
_symmetry.space_group_name_H-M   'P 1'
#
loop_
_entity.id
_entity.type
_entity.pdbx_description
1 polymer ?
#
loop_
_entity_poly.entity_id
_entity_poly.type
_entity_poly.pdbx_seq_one_letter_code
_entity_poly.pdbx_strand_id
1 'polypeptide(L)'
;MSEDILKISIDDIAAPQEEDRFQRFSLIGWWDQKRIRDAKVLVIGAGALGNEIIKNLSLLGFGHLLIADLDNIENSNLSRSVLYRAKDNGSSKAEVAARSAKDIFPDIHVDFFHGNIIYDLGLGAYNWADIVIAGLDNREARLTINRNCWKVNKPWIDGAIEQISGIARVFVPDGPCYECTMSETDWKLLNRRRSCNLLSKDEMQEGKVPTTPTISSIIAGVQCQEAVKLLHGMETIAGKGFVYNGISSDSYLVEYQRSEECYSHDTAERIFSMKNKTSEISVQDLLTLVRKQMGEDTVLELGRDILESMKCPHCGDVENLYMSLGKAKNSLAPCPKCGTRREVNTVFTISGKENFLNKSFAEIGVPPYDIVWARNAEHLWGFEFSGDADEVLGAAKE
;
A
#
# COMPACT_ATOMS: atom_id res chain seq x y z
N MET A 1 -1.58 60.09 -8.97
CA MET A 1 -1.09 58.72 -9.10
C MET A 1 0.40 58.77 -8.92
N SER A 2 0.91 58.48 -7.70
CA SER A 2 2.34 58.45 -7.40
C SER A 2 2.86 57.10 -7.88
N GLU A 3 3.80 57.10 -8.79
CA GLU A 3 4.61 55.94 -9.15
C GLU A 3 5.51 55.62 -7.95
N ASP A 4 5.15 54.59 -7.21
CA ASP A 4 6.04 53.96 -6.26
C ASP A 4 7.14 53.20 -7.04
N ILE A 5 8.24 53.88 -7.28
CA ILE A 5 9.46 53.27 -7.82
C ILE A 5 10.04 52.39 -6.72
N LEU A 6 9.97 51.08 -6.93
CA LEU A 6 10.60 50.09 -6.07
C LEU A 6 12.11 50.36 -6.03
N LYS A 7 12.61 50.93 -4.93
CA LYS A 7 14.05 51.13 -4.67
C LYS A 7 14.64 49.81 -4.24
N ILE A 8 15.17 49.01 -5.17
CA ILE A 8 15.97 47.81 -4.88
C ILE A 8 17.40 48.28 -4.65
N SER A 9 17.97 48.03 -3.46
CA SER A 9 19.39 48.23 -3.21
C SER A 9 20.25 47.25 -3.97
N ILE A 10 21.40 47.66 -4.49
CA ILE A 10 22.37 46.75 -5.12
C ILE A 10 22.88 45.73 -4.11
N ASP A 11 22.87 46.03 -2.79
CA ASP A 11 23.26 45.15 -1.70
C ASP A 11 22.21 44.01 -1.48
N ASP A 12 20.94 44.23 -1.87
CA ASP A 12 19.91 43.22 -1.82
C ASP A 12 20.04 42.19 -3.00
N ILE A 13 20.80 42.53 -4.03
CA ILE A 13 21.08 41.68 -5.18
C ILE A 13 22.39 40.91 -5.00
N ALA A 14 23.27 41.35 -4.11
CA ALA A 14 24.65 40.87 -3.98
C ALA A 14 24.90 39.84 -2.89
N ALA A 15 23.90 39.46 -2.07
CA ALA A 15 24.06 38.34 -1.18
C ALA A 15 24.06 37.04 -2.03
N PRO A 16 25.11 36.18 -1.95
CA PRO A 16 25.04 34.85 -2.51
C PRO A 16 23.92 34.13 -1.78
N GLN A 17 22.73 34.08 -2.38
CA GLN A 17 21.70 33.16 -1.93
C GLN A 17 22.30 31.77 -2.13
N GLU A 18 22.44 31.00 -1.06
CA GLU A 18 22.69 29.57 -1.19
C GLU A 18 21.67 29.04 -2.19
N GLU A 19 22.15 28.45 -3.31
CA GLU A 19 21.28 27.89 -4.34
C GLU A 19 20.44 26.79 -3.71
N ASP A 20 19.22 27.11 -3.30
CA ASP A 20 18.26 26.11 -2.86
C ASP A 20 17.85 25.27 -4.07
N ARG A 21 17.98 23.95 -3.93
CA ARG A 21 17.58 22.94 -4.91
C ARG A 21 16.17 23.20 -5.47
N PHE A 22 15.25 23.70 -4.64
CA PHE A 22 13.84 23.91 -4.97
C PHE A 22 13.51 25.37 -5.34
N GLN A 23 14.53 26.24 -5.44
CA GLN A 23 14.34 27.67 -5.71
C GLN A 23 13.43 27.95 -6.92
N ARG A 24 13.52 27.14 -7.98
CA ARG A 24 12.65 27.28 -9.17
C ARG A 24 11.18 26.99 -8.88
N PHE A 25 10.88 26.12 -7.92
CA PHE A 25 9.50 25.82 -7.56
C PHE A 25 8.85 26.98 -6.78
N SER A 26 9.62 27.81 -6.07
CA SER A 26 9.11 29.01 -5.41
C SER A 26 8.52 30.04 -6.36
N LEU A 27 8.84 29.97 -7.67
CA LEU A 27 8.26 30.81 -8.72
C LEU A 27 6.84 30.37 -9.11
N ILE A 28 6.42 29.18 -8.67
CA ILE A 28 5.05 28.67 -8.89
C ILE A 28 4.18 29.19 -7.76
N GLY A 29 3.31 30.16 -8.01
CA GLY A 29 2.63 30.96 -7.01
C GLY A 29 1.75 30.19 -6.01
N TRP A 30 1.37 28.96 -6.29
CA TRP A 30 0.60 28.08 -5.39
C TRP A 30 1.45 26.97 -4.73
N TRP A 31 2.75 26.86 -5.08
CA TRP A 31 3.62 25.78 -4.59
C TRP A 31 4.05 26.04 -3.15
N ASP A 32 3.86 25.05 -2.29
CA ASP A 32 4.33 25.04 -0.90
C ASP A 32 5.28 23.85 -0.70
N GLN A 33 6.60 24.14 -0.73
CA GLN A 33 7.63 23.11 -0.57
C GLN A 33 7.58 22.45 0.81
N LYS A 34 7.09 23.17 1.83
CA LYS A 34 6.96 22.60 3.18
C LYS A 34 5.94 21.47 3.21
N ARG A 35 4.80 21.62 2.53
CA ARG A 35 3.79 20.55 2.43
C ARG A 35 4.34 19.30 1.76
N ILE A 36 5.16 19.45 0.74
CA ILE A 36 5.82 18.34 0.04
C ILE A 36 6.86 17.69 0.94
N ARG A 37 7.65 18.48 1.67
CA ARG A 37 8.66 17.96 2.61
C ARG A 37 8.05 17.23 3.80
N ASP A 38 6.94 17.70 4.33
CA ASP A 38 6.27 17.07 5.48
C ASP A 38 5.43 15.84 5.06
N ALA A 39 5.18 15.64 3.77
CA ALA A 39 4.31 14.59 3.27
C ALA A 39 4.90 13.19 3.45
N LYS A 40 4.05 12.25 3.89
CA LYS A 40 4.34 10.83 4.09
C LYS A 40 3.70 10.02 2.98
N VAL A 41 4.50 9.33 2.20
CA VAL A 41 4.01 8.57 1.04
C VAL A 41 4.40 7.10 1.16
N LEU A 42 3.40 6.23 1.06
CA LEU A 42 3.61 4.79 0.87
C LEU A 42 3.58 4.50 -0.64
N VAL A 43 4.73 4.12 -1.18
CA VAL A 43 4.86 3.70 -2.59
C VAL A 43 4.81 2.19 -2.66
N ILE A 44 3.84 1.63 -3.36
CA ILE A 44 3.65 0.18 -3.51
C ILE A 44 3.96 -0.24 -4.94
N GLY A 45 4.98 -1.08 -5.08
CA GLY A 45 5.56 -1.49 -6.35
C GLY A 45 6.74 -0.62 -6.75
N ALA A 46 7.91 -1.26 -6.92
CA ALA A 46 9.15 -0.64 -7.41
C ALA A 46 9.57 -1.18 -8.80
N GLY A 47 8.58 -1.63 -9.60
CA GLY A 47 8.74 -2.00 -11.01
C GLY A 47 8.96 -0.78 -11.92
N ALA A 48 8.67 -0.92 -13.21
CA ALA A 48 8.88 0.15 -14.19
C ALA A 48 8.17 1.46 -13.81
N LEU A 49 6.90 1.38 -13.43
CA LEU A 49 6.10 2.52 -13.02
C LEU A 49 6.57 3.08 -11.67
N GLY A 50 6.79 2.20 -10.67
CA GLY A 50 7.27 2.61 -9.35
C GLY A 50 8.63 3.29 -9.38
N ASN A 51 9.55 2.86 -10.25
CA ASN A 51 10.83 3.53 -10.45
C ASN A 51 10.67 5.00 -10.86
N GLU A 52 9.77 5.28 -11.79
CA GLU A 52 9.50 6.64 -12.25
C GLU A 52 8.78 7.48 -11.18
N ILE A 53 7.86 6.86 -10.41
CA ILE A 53 7.20 7.50 -9.27
C ILE A 53 8.25 7.91 -8.23
N ILE A 54 9.07 6.97 -7.75
CA ILE A 54 10.06 7.21 -6.71
C ILE A 54 11.06 8.28 -7.14
N LYS A 55 11.56 8.21 -8.40
CA LYS A 55 12.42 9.25 -8.98
C LYS A 55 11.75 10.64 -8.92
N ASN A 56 10.50 10.74 -9.38
CA ASN A 56 9.79 12.01 -9.42
C ASN A 56 9.53 12.57 -8.01
N LEU A 57 9.09 11.73 -7.06
CA LEU A 57 8.87 12.15 -5.67
C LEU A 57 10.18 12.67 -5.03
N SER A 58 11.31 11.98 -5.27
CA SER A 58 12.61 12.41 -4.77
C SER A 58 13.06 13.74 -5.38
N LEU A 59 12.86 13.95 -6.68
CA LEU A 59 13.18 15.21 -7.37
C LEU A 59 12.28 16.36 -6.92
N LEU A 60 11.02 16.11 -6.60
CA LEU A 60 10.07 17.08 -6.06
C LEU A 60 10.35 17.44 -4.59
N GLY A 61 11.18 16.66 -3.89
CA GLY A 61 11.56 16.91 -2.51
C GLY A 61 10.52 16.43 -1.47
N PHE A 62 9.82 15.33 -1.78
CA PHE A 62 9.00 14.65 -0.77
C PHE A 62 9.89 14.18 0.39
N GLY A 63 9.46 14.45 1.63
CA GLY A 63 10.31 14.24 2.78
C GLY A 63 10.31 12.82 3.31
N HIS A 64 9.19 12.07 3.21
CA HIS A 64 9.08 10.75 3.82
C HIS A 64 8.50 9.73 2.84
N LEU A 65 9.27 8.68 2.54
CA LEU A 65 8.85 7.58 1.67
C LEU A 65 9.04 6.23 2.35
N LEU A 66 8.00 5.40 2.37
CA LEU A 66 8.11 3.97 2.59
C LEU A 66 7.87 3.26 1.25
N ILE A 67 8.84 2.47 0.78
CA ILE A 67 8.78 1.79 -0.52
C ILE A 67 8.55 0.29 -0.28
N ALA A 68 7.45 -0.27 -0.77
CA ALA A 68 7.09 -1.68 -0.61
C ALA A 68 7.13 -2.43 -1.94
N ASP A 69 7.92 -3.50 -2.02
CA ASP A 69 7.96 -4.44 -3.15
C ASP A 69 8.42 -5.82 -2.68
N LEU A 70 7.90 -6.88 -3.29
CA LEU A 70 8.23 -8.26 -2.91
C LEU A 70 9.32 -8.91 -3.78
N ASP A 71 9.65 -8.29 -4.93
CA ASP A 71 10.50 -8.88 -5.95
C ASP A 71 11.97 -8.50 -5.80
N ASN A 72 12.79 -9.32 -6.44
CA ASN A 72 14.19 -8.99 -6.71
C ASN A 72 14.36 -8.45 -8.13
N ILE A 73 15.46 -7.72 -8.33
CA ILE A 73 15.83 -7.13 -9.62
C ILE A 73 16.29 -8.24 -10.56
N GLU A 74 15.74 -8.26 -11.77
CA GLU A 74 16.16 -9.09 -12.89
C GLU A 74 16.77 -8.24 -14.00
N ASN A 75 17.70 -8.80 -14.80
CA ASN A 75 18.25 -8.10 -15.97
C ASN A 75 17.18 -7.58 -16.93
N SER A 76 16.08 -8.32 -17.06
CA SER A 76 14.92 -7.92 -17.88
C SER A 76 14.26 -6.61 -17.40
N ASN A 77 14.46 -6.23 -16.15
CA ASN A 77 13.91 -4.97 -15.59
C ASN A 77 14.71 -3.75 -16.04
N LEU A 78 16.01 -3.90 -16.32
CA LEU A 78 16.93 -2.79 -16.57
C LEU A 78 16.56 -1.93 -17.81
N SER A 79 15.81 -2.49 -18.73
CA SER A 79 15.33 -1.76 -19.93
C SER A 79 14.28 -0.69 -19.63
N ARG A 80 13.66 -0.72 -18.43
CA ARG A 80 12.55 0.16 -18.05
C ARG A 80 12.55 0.61 -16.59
N SER A 81 13.66 0.46 -15.88
CA SER A 81 13.78 0.81 -14.46
C SER A 81 14.97 1.75 -14.24
N VAL A 82 14.71 3.05 -14.15
CA VAL A 82 15.71 4.11 -14.11
C VAL A 82 16.60 4.08 -12.86
N LEU A 83 16.12 3.53 -11.74
CA LEU A 83 16.83 3.48 -10.46
C LEU A 83 17.81 2.33 -10.36
N TYR A 84 17.74 1.31 -11.24
CA TYR A 84 18.52 0.09 -11.16
C TYR A 84 19.71 0.08 -12.10
N ARG A 85 20.75 -0.67 -11.73
CA ARG A 85 21.97 -0.90 -12.52
C ARG A 85 22.24 -2.40 -12.65
N ALA A 86 23.06 -2.80 -13.60
CA ALA A 86 23.42 -4.20 -13.82
C ALA A 86 24.01 -4.88 -12.56
N LYS A 87 24.73 -4.13 -11.72
CA LYS A 87 25.28 -4.60 -10.45
C LYS A 87 24.23 -4.96 -9.40
N ASP A 88 23.01 -4.45 -9.54
CA ASP A 88 21.91 -4.64 -8.57
C ASP A 88 21.08 -5.91 -8.87
N ASN A 89 21.44 -6.68 -9.91
CA ASN A 89 20.76 -7.92 -10.27
C ASN A 89 20.72 -8.91 -9.09
N GLY A 90 19.54 -9.40 -8.74
CA GLY A 90 19.30 -10.28 -7.59
C GLY A 90 19.03 -9.58 -6.27
N SER A 91 19.28 -8.27 -6.15
CA SER A 91 18.96 -7.48 -4.96
C SER A 91 17.47 -7.16 -4.88
N SER A 92 16.96 -6.83 -3.67
CA SER A 92 15.60 -6.39 -3.47
C SER A 92 15.29 -5.12 -4.26
N LYS A 93 14.16 -5.10 -5.00
CA LYS A 93 13.71 -3.92 -5.73
C LYS A 93 13.47 -2.73 -4.78
N ALA A 94 12.79 -2.97 -3.66
CA ALA A 94 12.45 -1.93 -2.68
C ALA A 94 13.71 -1.32 -2.05
N GLU A 95 14.68 -2.15 -1.63
CA GLU A 95 15.94 -1.70 -1.03
C GLU A 95 16.76 -0.82 -1.99
N VAL A 96 16.94 -1.28 -3.23
CA VAL A 96 17.72 -0.53 -4.22
C VAL A 96 17.03 0.76 -4.61
N ALA A 97 15.69 0.76 -4.69
CA ALA A 97 14.91 1.96 -4.96
C ALA A 97 15.05 2.99 -3.82
N ALA A 98 14.99 2.56 -2.55
CA ALA A 98 15.19 3.44 -1.39
C ALA A 98 16.60 4.07 -1.39
N ARG A 99 17.64 3.27 -1.62
CA ARG A 99 19.01 3.77 -1.76
C ARG A 99 19.13 4.79 -2.89
N SER A 100 18.55 4.51 -4.05
CA SER A 100 18.59 5.42 -5.19
C SER A 100 17.79 6.71 -4.96
N ALA A 101 16.68 6.64 -4.22
CA ALA A 101 15.94 7.82 -3.77
C ALA A 101 16.81 8.72 -2.89
N LYS A 102 17.57 8.13 -1.96
CA LYS A 102 18.52 8.84 -1.10
C LYS A 102 19.68 9.47 -1.88
N ASP A 103 20.15 8.79 -2.93
CA ASP A 103 21.18 9.33 -3.84
C ASP A 103 20.65 10.55 -4.64
N ILE A 104 19.36 10.57 -5.02
CA ILE A 104 18.71 11.69 -5.71
C ILE A 104 18.47 12.85 -4.75
N PHE A 105 17.93 12.58 -3.57
CA PHE A 105 17.60 13.59 -2.55
C PHE A 105 18.15 13.12 -1.18
N PRO A 106 19.37 13.59 -0.78
CA PRO A 106 20.03 13.16 0.46
C PRO A 106 19.25 13.45 1.75
N ASP A 107 18.38 14.47 1.76
CA ASP A 107 17.60 14.85 2.95
C ASP A 107 16.31 14.05 3.12
N ILE A 108 15.97 13.16 2.17
CA ILE A 108 14.77 12.34 2.25
C ILE A 108 14.88 11.30 3.37
N HIS A 109 13.81 11.17 4.14
CA HIS A 109 13.60 10.08 5.09
C HIS A 109 12.94 8.91 4.34
N VAL A 110 13.72 7.93 3.97
CA VAL A 110 13.25 6.82 3.15
C VAL A 110 13.67 5.48 3.75
N ASP A 111 12.72 4.55 3.78
CA ASP A 111 12.98 3.16 4.11
C ASP A 111 12.21 2.23 3.15
N PHE A 112 12.44 0.93 3.28
CA PHE A 112 11.87 -0.06 2.38
C PHE A 112 11.25 -1.23 3.14
N PHE A 113 10.24 -1.82 2.52
CA PHE A 113 9.61 -3.06 2.95
C PHE A 113 9.73 -4.10 1.84
N HIS A 114 10.53 -5.17 2.09
CA HIS A 114 10.67 -6.29 1.17
C HIS A 114 9.73 -7.43 1.60
N GLY A 115 8.57 -7.52 0.98
CA GLY A 115 7.56 -8.51 1.33
C GLY A 115 6.25 -8.30 0.55
N ASN A 116 5.33 -9.23 0.74
CA ASN A 116 4.03 -9.15 0.08
C ASN A 116 3.08 -8.27 0.89
N ILE A 117 2.64 -7.16 0.32
CA ILE A 117 1.75 -6.19 0.97
C ILE A 117 0.40 -6.77 1.38
N ILE A 118 -0.03 -7.89 0.77
CA ILE A 118 -1.30 -8.54 1.08
C ILE A 118 -1.21 -9.28 2.43
N TYR A 119 -0.02 -9.81 2.79
CA TYR A 119 0.14 -10.70 3.95
C TYR A 119 1.12 -10.19 5.00
N ASP A 120 2.12 -9.41 4.59
CA ASP A 120 3.28 -9.11 5.42
C ASP A 120 3.28 -7.68 5.93
N LEU A 121 2.66 -6.73 5.20
CA LEU A 121 2.60 -5.33 5.59
C LEU A 121 1.38 -5.08 6.49
N GLY A 122 1.62 -4.53 7.68
CA GLY A 122 0.58 -4.10 8.60
C GLY A 122 -0.17 -2.87 8.10
N LEU A 123 -1.44 -2.76 8.48
CA LEU A 123 -2.32 -1.65 8.05
C LEU A 123 -1.89 -0.30 8.63
N GLY A 124 -1.11 -0.29 9.72
CA GLY A 124 -0.52 0.92 10.29
C GLY A 124 0.35 1.69 9.29
N ALA A 125 1.04 1.01 8.35
CA ALA A 125 1.79 1.67 7.29
C ALA A 125 0.90 2.51 6.35
N TYR A 126 -0.32 2.04 6.08
CA TYR A 126 -1.32 2.80 5.32
C TYR A 126 -1.88 3.96 6.14
N ASN A 127 -2.10 3.74 7.45
CA ASN A 127 -2.59 4.78 8.35
C ASN A 127 -1.56 5.90 8.56
N TRP A 128 -0.27 5.56 8.58
CA TRP A 128 0.84 6.52 8.67
C TRP A 128 0.94 7.42 7.43
N ALA A 129 0.68 6.89 6.23
CA ALA A 129 0.82 7.64 4.99
C ALA A 129 -0.27 8.72 4.84
N ASP A 130 0.07 9.86 4.26
CA ASP A 130 -0.89 10.86 3.80
C ASP A 130 -1.49 10.47 2.45
N ILE A 131 -0.69 9.81 1.61
CA ILE A 131 -1.09 9.32 0.29
C ILE A 131 -0.41 7.96 0.03
N VAL A 132 -1.16 7.04 -0.57
CA VAL A 132 -0.60 5.79 -1.11
C VAL A 132 -0.52 5.90 -2.63
N ILE A 133 0.64 5.56 -3.22
CA ILE A 133 0.81 5.56 -4.69
C ILE A 133 1.21 4.16 -5.14
N ALA A 134 0.45 3.58 -6.07
CA ALA A 134 0.66 2.23 -6.53
C ALA A 134 1.10 2.15 -8.00
N GLY A 135 2.13 1.35 -8.27
CA GLY A 135 2.62 1.00 -9.60
C GLY A 135 2.68 -0.51 -9.79
N LEU A 136 1.52 -1.17 -9.79
CA LEU A 136 1.38 -2.63 -9.77
C LEU A 136 0.88 -3.18 -11.11
N ASP A 137 1.10 -4.49 -11.30
CA ASP A 137 0.62 -5.26 -12.46
C ASP A 137 -0.48 -6.27 -12.12
N ASN A 138 -0.85 -6.42 -10.82
CA ASN A 138 -1.88 -7.39 -10.44
C ASN A 138 -3.11 -6.74 -9.75
N ARG A 139 -4.28 -7.31 -10.03
CA ARG A 139 -5.57 -6.79 -9.54
C ARG A 139 -5.83 -7.10 -8.06
N GLU A 140 -5.31 -8.21 -7.56
CA GLU A 140 -5.52 -8.61 -6.16
C GLU A 140 -4.82 -7.62 -5.20
N ALA A 141 -3.58 -7.24 -5.54
CA ALA A 141 -2.86 -6.23 -4.77
C ALA A 141 -3.56 -4.86 -4.82
N ARG A 142 -4.08 -4.44 -6.00
CA ARG A 142 -4.86 -3.20 -6.09
C ARG A 142 -6.12 -3.23 -5.24
N LEU A 143 -6.84 -4.35 -5.23
CA LEU A 143 -8.03 -4.50 -4.39
C LEU A 143 -7.69 -4.46 -2.91
N THR A 144 -6.56 -5.05 -2.52
CA THR A 144 -6.04 -5.00 -1.15
C THR A 144 -5.69 -3.56 -0.75
N ILE A 145 -4.95 -2.83 -1.59
CA ILE A 145 -4.64 -1.41 -1.34
C ILE A 145 -5.93 -0.60 -1.20
N ASN A 146 -6.88 -0.80 -2.11
CA ASN A 146 -8.14 -0.09 -2.09
C ASN A 146 -8.89 -0.28 -0.78
N ARG A 147 -9.04 -1.52 -0.32
CA ARG A 147 -9.72 -1.86 0.94
C ARG A 147 -8.98 -1.30 2.15
N ASN A 148 -7.65 -1.39 2.15
CA ASN A 148 -6.82 -0.88 3.22
C ASN A 148 -6.91 0.66 3.30
N CYS A 149 -6.74 1.36 2.18
CA CYS A 149 -6.85 2.82 2.13
C CYS A 149 -8.24 3.31 2.54
N TRP A 150 -9.28 2.64 2.07
CA TRP A 150 -10.65 2.97 2.44
C TRP A 150 -10.87 2.81 3.95
N LYS A 151 -10.40 1.70 4.53
CA LYS A 151 -10.57 1.37 5.93
C LYS A 151 -9.93 2.39 6.87
N VAL A 152 -8.77 2.95 6.48
CA VAL A 152 -8.05 3.99 7.24
C VAL A 152 -8.29 5.41 6.70
N ASN A 153 -9.26 5.58 5.80
CA ASN A 153 -9.68 6.89 5.26
C ASN A 153 -8.54 7.65 4.58
N LYS A 154 -7.74 6.97 3.73
CA LYS A 154 -6.60 7.57 3.02
C LYS A 154 -6.82 7.61 1.52
N PRO A 155 -6.43 8.69 0.82
CA PRO A 155 -6.43 8.74 -0.63
C PRO A 155 -5.35 7.83 -1.20
N TRP A 156 -5.61 7.28 -2.39
CA TRP A 156 -4.58 6.55 -3.11
C TRP A 156 -4.66 6.78 -4.62
N ILE A 157 -3.51 6.63 -5.28
CA ILE A 157 -3.34 6.88 -6.70
C ILE A 157 -2.83 5.60 -7.35
N ASP A 158 -3.61 5.07 -8.29
CA ASP A 158 -3.27 3.87 -9.04
C ASP A 158 -2.72 4.22 -10.41
N GLY A 159 -1.77 3.43 -10.87
CA GLY A 159 -1.28 3.46 -12.25
C GLY A 159 -1.27 2.07 -12.84
N ALA A 160 -1.67 1.97 -14.11
CA ALA A 160 -1.55 0.75 -14.89
C ALA A 160 -1.01 1.08 -16.28
N ILE A 161 -0.12 0.23 -16.77
CA ILE A 161 0.54 0.40 -18.08
C ILE A 161 0.54 -0.90 -18.84
N GLU A 162 0.34 -0.82 -20.14
CA GLU A 162 0.40 -1.93 -21.06
C GLU A 162 0.95 -1.47 -22.39
N GLN A 163 2.00 -2.13 -22.91
CA GLN A 163 2.70 -1.75 -24.14
C GLN A 163 3.17 -0.28 -24.12
N ILE A 164 2.50 0.61 -24.84
CA ILE A 164 2.75 2.05 -24.91
C ILE A 164 1.55 2.88 -24.45
N SER A 165 0.55 2.25 -23.83
CA SER A 165 -0.67 2.87 -23.29
C SER A 165 -0.76 2.70 -21.78
N GLY A 166 -1.53 3.55 -21.12
CA GLY A 166 -1.69 3.43 -19.67
C GLY A 166 -2.83 4.28 -19.11
N ILE A 167 -3.05 4.13 -17.82
CA ILE A 167 -4.08 4.83 -17.07
C ILE A 167 -3.56 5.24 -15.69
N ALA A 168 -3.88 6.46 -15.26
CA ALA A 168 -3.74 6.90 -13.88
C ALA A 168 -5.13 7.17 -13.29
N ARG A 169 -5.37 6.75 -12.04
CA ARG A 169 -6.65 6.89 -11.33
C ARG A 169 -6.42 7.45 -9.93
N VAL A 170 -7.28 8.35 -9.50
CA VAL A 170 -7.23 8.91 -8.14
C VAL A 170 -8.48 8.49 -7.39
N PHE A 171 -8.27 7.88 -6.24
CA PHE A 171 -9.33 7.45 -5.34
C PHE A 171 -9.19 8.21 -4.01
N VAL A 172 -10.26 8.89 -3.63
CA VAL A 172 -10.34 9.64 -2.38
C VAL A 172 -11.49 9.09 -1.53
N PRO A 173 -11.43 9.24 -0.21
CA PRO A 173 -12.56 8.93 0.66
C PRO A 173 -13.87 9.58 0.14
N ASP A 174 -14.99 8.90 0.33
CA ASP A 174 -16.34 9.31 -0.10
C ASP A 174 -16.58 9.32 -1.62
N GLY A 175 -15.57 9.11 -2.45
CA GLY A 175 -15.70 8.96 -3.90
C GLY A 175 -15.95 7.51 -4.35
N PRO A 176 -15.99 7.23 -5.67
CA PRO A 176 -15.89 5.88 -6.18
C PRO A 176 -14.49 5.31 -5.88
N CYS A 177 -14.42 4.03 -5.53
CA CYS A 177 -13.18 3.33 -5.23
C CYS A 177 -12.76 2.40 -6.38
N TYR A 178 -11.61 1.75 -6.27
CA TYR A 178 -11.13 0.80 -7.29
C TYR A 178 -12.14 -0.35 -7.50
N GLU A 179 -12.74 -0.88 -6.43
CA GLU A 179 -13.75 -1.93 -6.53
C GLU A 179 -15.00 -1.48 -7.31
N CYS A 180 -15.38 -0.19 -7.21
CA CYS A 180 -16.45 0.39 -8.02
C CYS A 180 -16.14 0.40 -9.53
N THR A 181 -14.87 0.35 -9.92
CA THR A 181 -14.45 0.35 -11.34
C THR A 181 -14.41 -1.06 -11.94
N MET A 182 -14.61 -2.10 -11.13
CA MET A 182 -14.48 -3.50 -11.55
C MET A 182 -15.74 -4.00 -12.24
N SER A 183 -15.53 -4.64 -13.40
CA SER A 183 -16.59 -5.31 -14.14
C SER A 183 -16.88 -6.73 -13.58
N GLU A 184 -18.02 -7.31 -13.95
CA GLU A 184 -18.29 -8.74 -13.66
C GLU A 184 -17.19 -9.69 -14.17
N THR A 185 -16.55 -9.35 -15.28
CA THR A 185 -15.44 -10.14 -15.84
C THR A 185 -14.22 -10.09 -14.93
N ASP A 186 -13.91 -8.92 -14.35
CA ASP A 186 -12.82 -8.77 -13.39
C ASP A 186 -13.08 -9.61 -12.13
N TRP A 187 -14.32 -9.61 -11.64
CA TRP A 187 -14.72 -10.45 -10.51
C TRP A 187 -14.66 -11.96 -10.83
N LYS A 188 -15.09 -12.36 -12.00
CA LYS A 188 -14.98 -13.76 -12.45
C LYS A 188 -13.52 -14.21 -12.50
N LEU A 189 -12.60 -13.36 -12.96
CA LEU A 189 -11.17 -13.66 -13.00
C LEU A 189 -10.57 -13.77 -11.59
N LEU A 190 -10.90 -12.84 -10.69
CA LEU A 190 -10.45 -12.88 -9.29
C LEU A 190 -11.00 -14.09 -8.54
N ASN A 191 -12.28 -14.41 -8.72
CA ASN A 191 -12.92 -15.54 -8.06
C ASN A 191 -12.39 -16.89 -8.59
N ARG A 192 -12.06 -17.02 -9.88
CA ARG A 192 -11.34 -18.20 -10.38
C ARG A 192 -10.01 -18.39 -9.68
N ARG A 193 -9.25 -17.33 -9.45
CA ARG A 193 -7.99 -17.37 -8.71
C ARG A 193 -8.18 -17.79 -7.25
N ARG A 194 -9.27 -17.37 -6.61
CA ARG A 194 -9.60 -17.73 -5.22
C ARG A 194 -10.22 -19.10 -5.05
N SER A 195 -11.07 -19.53 -6.01
CA SER A 195 -11.85 -20.77 -5.91
C SER A 195 -11.09 -22.02 -6.38
N CYS A 196 -10.13 -21.89 -7.29
CA CYS A 196 -9.44 -23.05 -7.84
C CYS A 196 -8.45 -23.71 -6.87
N ASN A 197 -7.88 -22.99 -5.92
CA ASN A 197 -7.04 -23.57 -4.85
C ASN A 197 -6.66 -22.52 -3.82
N LEU A 198 -7.08 -22.67 -2.56
CA LEU A 198 -6.56 -21.90 -1.44
C LEU A 198 -5.02 -22.01 -1.30
N LEU A 199 -4.40 -22.97 -2.00
CA LEU A 199 -2.99 -23.32 -1.90
C LEU A 199 -2.22 -23.30 -3.24
N SER A 200 -2.79 -22.80 -4.38
CA SER A 200 -2.18 -22.97 -5.73
C SER A 200 -1.58 -21.71 -6.35
N LYS A 201 -1.04 -20.79 -5.56
CA LYS A 201 -0.44 -19.55 -6.09
C LYS A 201 0.88 -19.78 -6.87
N ASP A 202 1.53 -20.91 -6.74
CA ASP A 202 2.82 -21.18 -7.39
C ASP A 202 2.73 -21.48 -8.90
N GLU A 203 1.54 -21.72 -9.46
CA GLU A 203 1.38 -22.15 -10.87
C GLU A 203 0.85 -21.05 -11.82
N MET A 204 0.44 -19.90 -11.32
CA MET A 204 0.02 -18.80 -12.17
C MET A 204 1.21 -17.88 -12.48
N GLN A 205 1.94 -18.20 -13.55
CA GLN A 205 2.72 -17.18 -14.24
C GLN A 205 1.71 -16.13 -14.76
N GLU A 206 1.54 -15.04 -14.04
CA GLU A 206 0.96 -13.83 -14.63
C GLU A 206 1.88 -13.46 -15.79
N GLY A 207 1.35 -13.52 -17.02
CA GLY A 207 2.13 -13.16 -18.19
C GLY A 207 2.67 -11.75 -17.96
N LYS A 208 4.01 -11.60 -17.95
CA LYS A 208 4.67 -10.29 -17.78
C LYS A 208 4.10 -9.36 -18.86
N VAL A 209 3.32 -8.37 -18.47
CA VAL A 209 2.73 -7.39 -19.40
C VAL A 209 3.89 -6.60 -20.03
N PRO A 210 4.06 -6.63 -21.37
CA PRO A 210 5.12 -5.88 -22.00
C PRO A 210 4.87 -4.38 -21.84
N THR A 211 5.90 -3.63 -21.42
CA THR A 211 5.80 -2.21 -21.19
C THR A 211 7.07 -1.49 -21.62
N THR A 212 6.96 -0.21 -21.98
CA THR A 212 8.08 0.64 -22.32
C THR A 212 8.39 1.64 -21.19
N PRO A 213 9.62 2.15 -21.09
CA PRO A 213 9.95 3.19 -20.10
C PRO A 213 9.19 4.50 -20.37
N THR A 214 8.88 4.79 -21.63
CA THR A 214 8.18 6.03 -22.01
C THR A 214 6.77 6.10 -21.44
N ILE A 215 5.99 5.01 -21.51
CA ILE A 215 4.65 5.01 -20.91
C ILE A 215 4.72 5.03 -19.38
N SER A 216 5.73 4.40 -18.78
CA SER A 216 5.98 4.49 -17.35
C SER A 216 6.20 5.92 -16.90
N SER A 217 7.02 6.69 -17.65
CA SER A 217 7.29 8.10 -17.35
C SER A 217 6.05 8.98 -17.47
N ILE A 218 5.19 8.76 -18.48
CA ILE A 218 3.96 9.55 -18.70
C ILE A 218 2.99 9.29 -17.52
N ILE A 219 2.67 8.03 -17.24
CA ILE A 219 1.68 7.69 -16.22
C ILE A 219 2.18 8.03 -14.82
N ALA A 220 3.45 7.76 -14.49
CA ALA A 220 4.03 8.16 -13.21
C ALA A 220 4.07 9.69 -13.05
N GLY A 221 4.31 10.43 -14.12
CA GLY A 221 4.24 11.89 -14.12
C GLY A 221 2.85 12.38 -13.71
N VAL A 222 1.80 11.81 -14.30
CA VAL A 222 0.40 12.13 -13.91
C VAL A 222 0.14 11.73 -12.47
N GLN A 223 0.54 10.53 -12.02
CA GLN A 223 0.34 10.09 -10.63
C GLN A 223 1.01 11.04 -9.62
N CYS A 224 2.26 11.44 -9.87
CA CYS A 224 2.98 12.37 -9.01
C CYS A 224 2.37 13.77 -9.02
N GLN A 225 1.89 14.25 -10.20
CA GLN A 225 1.21 15.52 -10.31
C GLN A 225 -0.10 15.53 -9.51
N GLU A 226 -0.88 14.45 -9.55
CA GLU A 226 -2.09 14.32 -8.75
C GLU A 226 -1.79 14.24 -7.25
N ALA A 227 -0.70 13.59 -6.85
CA ALA A 227 -0.23 13.59 -5.46
C ALA A 227 0.10 15.01 -4.96
N VAL A 228 0.81 15.80 -5.76
CA VAL A 228 1.10 17.21 -5.46
C VAL A 228 -0.19 18.01 -5.30
N LYS A 229 -1.15 17.84 -6.21
CA LYS A 229 -2.46 18.51 -6.15
C LYS A 229 -3.25 18.14 -4.89
N LEU A 230 -3.30 16.86 -4.53
CA LEU A 230 -3.94 16.40 -3.29
C LEU A 230 -3.36 17.09 -2.05
N LEU A 231 -2.02 17.15 -1.94
CA LEU A 231 -1.33 17.79 -0.82
C LEU A 231 -1.58 19.29 -0.73
N HIS A 232 -1.77 19.96 -1.88
CA HIS A 232 -2.07 21.38 -1.93
C HIS A 232 -3.57 21.70 -1.83
N GLY A 233 -4.44 20.68 -1.67
CA GLY A 233 -5.89 20.86 -1.63
C GLY A 233 -6.48 21.39 -2.95
N MET A 234 -5.81 21.10 -4.07
CA MET A 234 -6.27 21.49 -5.40
C MET A 234 -7.25 20.46 -5.97
N GLU A 235 -8.02 20.87 -6.96
CA GLU A 235 -8.88 19.94 -7.71
C GLU A 235 -8.05 18.87 -8.42
N THR A 236 -8.42 17.61 -8.22
CA THR A 236 -7.77 16.43 -8.80
C THR A 236 -8.72 15.71 -9.76
N ILE A 237 -8.21 14.67 -10.43
CA ILE A 237 -9.05 13.75 -11.20
C ILE A 237 -9.74 12.70 -10.29
N ALA A 238 -10.03 13.01 -9.03
CA ALA A 238 -10.69 12.09 -8.11
C ALA A 238 -11.99 11.55 -8.70
N GLY A 239 -12.19 10.22 -8.60
CA GLY A 239 -13.33 9.53 -9.21
C GLY A 239 -13.24 9.38 -10.73
N LYS A 240 -12.10 9.73 -11.34
CA LYS A 240 -11.84 9.61 -12.77
C LYS A 240 -10.56 8.84 -13.06
N GLY A 241 -10.40 8.39 -14.30
CA GLY A 241 -9.18 7.81 -14.82
C GLY A 241 -8.66 8.60 -16.01
N PHE A 242 -7.42 9.07 -15.94
CA PHE A 242 -6.69 9.61 -17.10
C PHE A 242 -6.16 8.45 -17.93
N VAL A 243 -6.69 8.29 -19.13
CA VAL A 243 -6.25 7.27 -20.10
C VAL A 243 -5.35 7.93 -21.13
N TYR A 244 -4.21 7.32 -21.39
CA TYR A 244 -3.31 7.68 -22.47
C TYR A 244 -3.15 6.52 -23.45
N ASN A 245 -3.44 6.77 -24.74
CA ASN A 245 -3.23 5.84 -25.84
C ASN A 245 -1.99 6.24 -26.62
N GLY A 246 -0.89 5.49 -26.46
CA GLY A 246 0.39 5.82 -27.10
C GLY A 246 0.43 5.56 -28.61
N ILE A 247 -0.53 4.80 -29.19
CA ILE A 247 -0.58 4.57 -30.63
C ILE A 247 -1.10 5.83 -31.36
N SER A 248 -2.20 6.40 -30.86
CA SER A 248 -2.81 7.61 -31.42
C SER A 248 -2.29 8.89 -30.81
N SER A 249 -1.53 8.81 -29.69
CA SER A 249 -1.11 9.95 -28.86
C SER A 249 -2.27 10.76 -28.28
N ASP A 250 -3.42 10.10 -28.06
CA ASP A 250 -4.61 10.70 -27.49
C ASP A 250 -4.65 10.51 -25.98
N SER A 251 -5.34 11.41 -25.28
CA SER A 251 -5.67 11.26 -23.86
C SER A 251 -7.11 11.69 -23.58
N TYR A 252 -7.77 10.99 -22.65
CA TYR A 252 -9.12 11.32 -22.23
C TYR A 252 -9.36 10.92 -20.78
N LEU A 253 -10.42 11.46 -20.18
CA LEU A 253 -10.86 11.10 -18.85
C LEU A 253 -12.05 10.14 -18.92
N VAL A 254 -12.00 9.07 -18.11
CA VAL A 254 -13.11 8.15 -17.85
C VAL A 254 -13.66 8.47 -16.47
N GLU A 255 -14.97 8.66 -16.35
CA GLU A 255 -15.63 8.88 -15.07
C GLU A 255 -16.13 7.56 -14.48
N TYR A 256 -15.97 7.40 -13.17
CA TYR A 256 -16.42 6.24 -12.41
C TYR A 256 -17.59 6.61 -11.50
N GLN A 257 -18.54 5.70 -11.40
CA GLN A 257 -19.70 5.86 -10.50
C GLN A 257 -19.43 5.13 -9.20
N ARG A 258 -19.76 5.76 -8.07
CA ARG A 258 -19.73 5.10 -6.76
C ARG A 258 -20.87 4.08 -6.70
N SER A 259 -20.54 2.84 -6.32
CA SER A 259 -21.52 1.81 -6.02
C SER A 259 -21.88 1.87 -4.54
N GLU A 260 -23.17 1.96 -4.21
CA GLU A 260 -23.65 1.96 -2.83
C GLU A 260 -23.47 0.59 -2.15
N GLU A 261 -23.52 -0.51 -2.93
CA GLU A 261 -23.36 -1.88 -2.44
C GLU A 261 -21.89 -2.36 -2.45
N CYS A 262 -20.94 -1.44 -2.55
CA CYS A 262 -19.52 -1.78 -2.63
C CYS A 262 -18.96 -2.22 -1.27
N TYR A 263 -18.43 -3.44 -1.20
CA TYR A 263 -17.85 -4.02 0.03
C TYR A 263 -16.58 -3.31 0.53
N SER A 264 -15.92 -2.52 -0.32
CA SER A 264 -14.75 -1.73 0.10
C SER A 264 -15.11 -0.48 0.92
N HIS A 265 -16.38 -0.08 0.97
CA HIS A 265 -16.81 1.16 1.62
C HIS A 265 -17.06 1.00 3.13
N ASP A 266 -16.33 0.11 3.79
CA ASP A 266 -16.37 -0.10 5.24
C ASP A 266 -15.23 0.69 5.89
N THR A 267 -15.54 1.85 6.45
CA THR A 267 -14.59 2.77 7.08
C THR A 267 -14.70 2.70 8.59
N ALA A 268 -13.57 2.70 9.28
CA ALA A 268 -13.55 2.76 10.74
C ALA A 268 -13.99 4.13 11.26
N GLU A 269 -14.77 4.14 12.35
CA GLU A 269 -15.16 5.36 13.04
C GLU A 269 -13.96 6.01 13.75
N ARG A 270 -13.11 5.17 14.35
CA ARG A 270 -11.92 5.60 15.12
C ARG A 270 -10.82 4.56 15.03
N ILE A 271 -9.57 5.04 15.08
CA ILE A 271 -8.38 4.21 15.23
C ILE A 271 -7.64 4.70 16.46
N PHE A 272 -7.43 3.79 17.42
CA PHE A 272 -6.69 4.05 18.65
C PHE A 272 -5.26 3.53 18.50
N SER A 273 -4.28 4.39 18.75
CA SER A 273 -2.87 4.00 18.77
C SER A 273 -2.52 3.37 20.11
N MET A 274 -2.07 2.12 20.09
CA MET A 274 -1.57 1.39 21.27
C MET A 274 -0.06 1.37 21.25
N LYS A 275 0.58 1.61 22.41
CA LYS A 275 2.04 1.56 22.54
C LYS A 275 2.61 0.14 22.50
N ASN A 276 1.75 -0.87 22.59
CA ASN A 276 2.13 -2.28 22.55
C ASN A 276 2.55 -2.69 21.15
N LYS A 277 3.47 -3.65 21.10
CA LYS A 277 3.77 -4.43 19.90
C LYS A 277 2.76 -5.57 19.73
N THR A 278 2.64 -6.10 18.52
CA THR A 278 1.85 -7.30 18.23
C THR A 278 2.33 -8.51 19.03
N SER A 279 3.60 -8.55 19.45
CA SER A 279 4.21 -9.60 20.27
C SER A 279 4.02 -9.45 21.77
N GLU A 280 3.54 -8.29 22.25
CA GLU A 280 3.50 -7.94 23.68
C GLU A 280 2.13 -8.09 24.32
N ILE A 281 1.06 -8.16 23.57
CA ILE A 281 -0.31 -8.25 24.06
C ILE A 281 -0.99 -9.52 23.58
N SER A 282 -1.66 -10.23 24.47
CA SER A 282 -2.43 -11.41 24.11
C SER A 282 -3.77 -11.02 23.45
N VAL A 283 -4.31 -11.94 22.65
CA VAL A 283 -5.65 -11.79 22.05
C VAL A 283 -6.71 -11.60 23.14
N GLN A 284 -6.59 -12.34 24.28
CA GLN A 284 -7.49 -12.23 25.42
C GLN A 284 -7.46 -10.84 26.05
N ASP A 285 -6.26 -10.25 26.21
CA ASP A 285 -6.12 -8.94 26.87
C ASP A 285 -6.79 -7.85 26.04
N LEU A 286 -6.56 -7.84 24.72
CA LEU A 286 -7.21 -6.86 23.84
C LEU A 286 -8.73 -7.11 23.81
N LEU A 287 -9.20 -8.35 23.70
CA LEU A 287 -10.63 -8.65 23.70
C LEU A 287 -11.30 -8.19 24.99
N THR A 288 -10.65 -8.40 26.15
CA THR A 288 -11.13 -7.93 27.45
C THR A 288 -11.19 -6.40 27.52
N LEU A 289 -10.15 -5.74 27.00
CA LEU A 289 -10.09 -4.27 26.95
C LEU A 289 -11.25 -3.68 26.12
N VAL A 290 -11.47 -4.21 24.91
CA VAL A 290 -12.50 -3.68 24.01
C VAL A 290 -13.91 -3.96 24.53
N ARG A 291 -14.17 -5.15 25.12
CA ARG A 291 -15.46 -5.48 25.72
C ARG A 291 -15.84 -4.58 26.88
N LYS A 292 -14.86 -4.19 27.69
CA LYS A 292 -15.08 -3.23 28.76
C LYS A 292 -15.56 -1.86 28.26
N GLN A 293 -15.18 -1.48 27.02
CA GLN A 293 -15.50 -0.18 26.44
C GLN A 293 -16.72 -0.20 25.52
N MET A 294 -16.90 -1.30 24.76
CA MET A 294 -17.87 -1.40 23.67
C MET A 294 -19.03 -2.37 24.00
N GLY A 295 -18.93 -3.19 25.04
CA GLY A 295 -19.92 -4.21 25.41
C GLY A 295 -19.44 -5.64 25.20
N GLU A 296 -20.05 -6.59 25.90
CA GLU A 296 -19.67 -8.01 25.95
C GLU A 296 -19.86 -8.75 24.60
N ASP A 297 -20.72 -8.25 23.73
CA ASP A 297 -20.98 -8.79 22.39
C ASP A 297 -19.91 -8.41 21.37
N THR A 298 -18.92 -7.58 21.76
CA THR A 298 -17.83 -7.17 20.89
C THR A 298 -16.94 -8.33 20.51
N VAL A 299 -16.64 -8.44 19.22
CA VAL A 299 -15.68 -9.38 18.63
C VAL A 299 -14.48 -8.64 18.06
N LEU A 300 -13.35 -9.36 17.90
CA LEU A 300 -12.23 -8.83 17.14
C LEU A 300 -12.27 -9.38 15.72
N GLU A 301 -12.02 -8.52 14.73
CA GLU A 301 -11.86 -8.88 13.34
C GLU A 301 -10.42 -8.62 12.91
N LEU A 302 -9.81 -9.60 12.26
CA LEU A 302 -8.47 -9.50 11.70
C LEU A 302 -8.53 -8.88 10.30
N GLY A 303 -7.47 -8.21 9.86
CA GLY A 303 -7.40 -7.63 8.52
C GLY A 303 -7.30 -8.68 7.40
N ARG A 304 -7.14 -9.96 7.76
CA ARG A 304 -6.91 -11.09 6.86
C ARG A 304 -7.30 -12.42 7.48
N ASP A 305 -7.53 -13.44 6.63
CA ASP A 305 -7.74 -14.79 7.12
C ASP A 305 -6.43 -15.38 7.65
N ILE A 306 -6.47 -15.89 8.89
CA ILE A 306 -5.38 -16.64 9.50
C ILE A 306 -5.67 -18.14 9.36
N LEU A 307 -4.73 -18.89 8.83
CA LEU A 307 -4.73 -20.34 8.86
C LEU A 307 -4.36 -20.79 10.26
N GLU A 308 -5.37 -21.12 11.07
CA GLU A 308 -5.18 -21.62 12.43
C GLU A 308 -4.55 -23.01 12.42
N SER A 309 -5.19 -23.94 11.67
CA SER A 309 -4.75 -25.33 11.64
C SER A 309 -5.13 -26.04 10.34
N MET A 310 -4.47 -27.15 10.08
CA MET A 310 -4.83 -28.09 9.02
C MET A 310 -5.13 -29.47 9.62
N LYS A 311 -6.26 -30.06 9.23
CA LYS A 311 -6.73 -31.37 9.72
C LYS A 311 -6.77 -32.39 8.58
N CYS A 312 -6.25 -33.58 8.82
CA CYS A 312 -6.38 -34.68 7.88
C CYS A 312 -7.73 -35.39 8.08
N PRO A 313 -8.62 -35.45 7.07
CA PRO A 313 -9.90 -36.15 7.20
C PRO A 313 -9.76 -37.67 7.27
N HIS A 314 -8.64 -38.23 6.82
CA HIS A 314 -8.41 -39.69 6.80
C HIS A 314 -7.82 -40.22 8.13
N CYS A 315 -6.73 -39.61 8.63
CA CYS A 315 -6.04 -40.11 9.83
C CYS A 315 -6.27 -39.24 11.08
N GLY A 316 -7.02 -38.14 10.97
CA GLY A 316 -7.34 -37.26 12.10
C GLY A 316 -6.19 -36.37 12.57
N ASP A 317 -5.04 -36.41 11.90
CA ASP A 317 -3.87 -35.58 12.25
C ASP A 317 -4.21 -34.10 12.16
N VAL A 318 -3.82 -33.31 13.17
CA VAL A 318 -4.05 -31.86 13.25
C VAL A 318 -2.71 -31.16 13.47
N GLU A 319 -2.41 -30.18 12.66
CA GLU A 319 -1.24 -29.32 12.79
C GLU A 319 -1.68 -27.85 12.94
N ASN A 320 -1.30 -27.21 14.04
CA ASN A 320 -1.53 -25.78 14.28
C ASN A 320 -0.41 -24.97 13.56
N LEU A 321 -0.78 -24.00 12.73
CA LEU A 321 0.16 -23.28 11.87
C LEU A 321 0.25 -21.79 12.22
N TYR A 322 -0.87 -21.13 12.50
CA TYR A 322 -0.94 -19.72 12.89
C TYR A 322 -0.17 -18.80 11.93
N MET A 323 -0.61 -18.73 10.69
CA MET A 323 -0.04 -17.87 9.66
C MET A 323 -1.13 -17.26 8.79
N SER A 324 -0.84 -16.13 8.12
CA SER A 324 -1.77 -15.63 7.10
C SER A 324 -2.05 -16.72 6.06
N LEU A 325 -3.33 -16.98 5.76
CA LEU A 325 -3.76 -18.03 4.81
C LEU A 325 -3.05 -17.90 3.45
N GLY A 326 -2.82 -16.67 3.00
CA GLY A 326 -2.17 -16.42 1.73
C GLY A 326 -0.68 -16.77 1.69
N LYS A 327 -0.03 -17.03 2.83
CA LYS A 327 1.35 -17.54 2.91
C LYS A 327 1.43 -19.07 2.80
N ALA A 328 0.29 -19.76 2.93
CA ALA A 328 0.26 -21.22 2.88
C ALA A 328 0.61 -21.72 1.48
N LYS A 329 1.67 -22.54 1.39
CA LYS A 329 2.12 -23.15 0.13
C LYS A 329 1.39 -24.46 -0.14
N ASN A 330 1.27 -24.84 -1.41
CA ASN A 330 0.70 -26.12 -1.84
C ASN A 330 1.38 -27.34 -1.21
N SER A 331 2.66 -27.24 -0.88
CA SER A 331 3.43 -28.28 -0.18
C SER A 331 2.86 -28.64 1.20
N LEU A 332 2.07 -27.75 1.81
CA LEU A 332 1.39 -28.01 3.08
C LEU A 332 0.10 -28.81 2.91
N ALA A 333 -0.47 -28.91 1.69
CA ALA A 333 -1.75 -29.57 1.49
C ALA A 333 -1.76 -31.08 1.80
N PRO A 334 -0.74 -31.89 1.41
CA PRO A 334 -0.72 -33.31 1.74
C PRO A 334 -0.44 -33.52 3.23
N CYS A 335 -1.16 -34.48 3.83
CA CYS A 335 -0.89 -34.93 5.19
C CYS A 335 0.49 -35.62 5.24
N PRO A 336 1.39 -35.21 6.17
CA PRO A 336 2.72 -35.83 6.26
C PRO A 336 2.67 -37.30 6.69
N LYS A 337 1.57 -37.78 7.29
CA LYS A 337 1.41 -39.16 7.75
C LYS A 337 0.83 -40.11 6.69
N CYS A 338 -0.09 -39.64 5.87
CA CYS A 338 -0.83 -40.53 4.95
C CYS A 338 -1.02 -39.99 3.53
N GLY A 339 -0.50 -38.79 3.21
CA GLY A 339 -0.56 -38.19 1.90
C GLY A 339 -1.94 -37.62 1.49
N THR A 340 -2.99 -37.85 2.29
CA THR A 340 -4.34 -37.33 2.00
C THR A 340 -4.35 -35.81 2.10
N ARG A 341 -5.05 -35.12 1.18
CA ARG A 341 -5.23 -33.66 1.24
C ARG A 341 -5.93 -33.24 2.52
N ARG A 342 -5.32 -32.27 3.23
CA ARG A 342 -5.84 -31.75 4.50
C ARG A 342 -6.91 -30.68 4.28
N GLU A 343 -7.82 -30.56 5.22
CA GLU A 343 -8.79 -29.48 5.33
C GLU A 343 -8.16 -28.31 6.10
N VAL A 344 -8.48 -27.09 5.70
CA VAL A 344 -7.99 -25.86 6.32
C VAL A 344 -9.03 -25.34 7.32
N ASN A 345 -8.56 -24.94 8.49
CA ASN A 345 -9.35 -24.20 9.48
C ASN A 345 -8.81 -22.78 9.57
N THR A 346 -9.66 -21.79 9.28
CA THR A 346 -9.28 -20.38 9.24
C THR A 346 -10.04 -19.56 10.24
N VAL A 347 -9.42 -18.49 10.71
CA VAL A 347 -9.99 -17.51 11.63
C VAL A 347 -9.86 -16.12 11.01
N PHE A 348 -10.98 -15.40 11.00
CA PHE A 348 -11.06 -13.98 10.66
C PHE A 348 -11.65 -13.19 11.83
N THR A 349 -12.68 -13.75 12.49
CA THR A 349 -13.37 -13.14 13.62
C THR A 349 -13.05 -13.94 14.89
N ILE A 350 -12.71 -13.23 15.96
CA ILE A 350 -12.38 -13.79 17.27
C ILE A 350 -13.50 -13.42 18.24
N SER A 351 -14.20 -14.45 18.72
CA SER A 351 -15.38 -14.33 19.57
C SER A 351 -15.14 -14.58 21.07
N GLY A 352 -13.88 -14.96 21.43
CA GLY A 352 -13.50 -15.32 22.79
C GLY A 352 -13.73 -16.79 23.13
N LYS A 353 -13.94 -17.65 22.13
CA LYS A 353 -14.09 -19.12 22.28
C LYS A 353 -12.91 -19.90 21.71
N GLU A 354 -11.96 -19.21 21.11
CA GLU A 354 -10.83 -19.78 20.40
C GLU A 354 -9.77 -20.32 21.38
N ASN A 355 -9.07 -21.38 20.98
CA ASN A 355 -8.08 -22.05 21.83
C ASN A 355 -6.75 -21.28 21.96
N PHE A 356 -6.56 -20.22 21.17
CA PHE A 356 -5.34 -19.44 21.11
C PHE A 356 -5.42 -18.07 21.80
N LEU A 357 -6.44 -17.81 22.60
CA LEU A 357 -6.65 -16.50 23.24
C LEU A 357 -5.46 -16.03 24.09
N ASN A 358 -4.68 -16.96 24.65
CA ASN A 358 -3.49 -16.64 25.43
C ASN A 358 -2.24 -16.32 24.58
N LYS A 359 -2.32 -16.49 23.26
CA LYS A 359 -1.24 -16.16 22.35
C LYS A 359 -1.23 -14.66 22.05
N SER A 360 -0.06 -14.12 21.74
CA SER A 360 0.07 -12.77 21.22
C SER A 360 -0.43 -12.70 19.77
N PHE A 361 -0.70 -11.48 19.28
CA PHE A 361 -1.12 -11.29 17.89
C PHE A 361 -0.03 -11.71 16.89
N ALA A 362 1.25 -11.49 17.22
CA ALA A 362 2.36 -11.98 16.41
C ALA A 362 2.38 -13.52 16.32
N GLU A 363 2.13 -14.22 17.43
CA GLU A 363 2.09 -15.70 17.47
C GLU A 363 0.94 -16.30 16.66
N ILE A 364 -0.15 -15.56 16.44
CA ILE A 364 -1.25 -15.99 15.57
C ILE A 364 -1.09 -15.52 14.12
N GLY A 365 0.04 -14.87 13.76
CA GLY A 365 0.37 -14.51 12.39
C GLY A 365 -0.10 -13.12 11.96
N VAL A 366 -0.46 -12.24 12.88
CA VAL A 366 -0.69 -10.81 12.60
C VAL A 366 0.66 -10.13 12.42
N PRO A 367 0.88 -9.40 11.31
CA PRO A 367 2.15 -8.74 11.05
C PRO A 367 2.41 -7.56 12.01
N PRO A 368 3.67 -7.11 12.14
CA PRO A 368 4.02 -5.91 12.88
C PRO A 368 3.27 -4.67 12.37
N TYR A 369 2.98 -3.73 13.26
CA TYR A 369 2.33 -2.45 12.94
C TYR A 369 0.98 -2.64 12.24
N ASP A 370 0.22 -3.70 12.58
CA ASP A 370 -1.12 -3.90 12.02
C ASP A 370 -2.19 -3.19 12.85
N ILE A 371 -3.41 -3.19 12.35
CA ILE A 371 -4.62 -2.69 13.02
C ILE A 371 -5.60 -3.85 13.14
N VAL A 372 -6.00 -4.16 14.37
CA VAL A 372 -7.06 -5.12 14.66
C VAL A 372 -8.35 -4.35 14.92
N TRP A 373 -9.46 -4.85 14.40
CA TRP A 373 -10.75 -4.21 14.48
C TRP A 373 -11.57 -4.81 15.62
N ALA A 374 -12.19 -3.96 16.41
CA ALA A 374 -13.23 -4.35 17.36
C ALA A 374 -14.59 -3.93 16.78
N ARG A 375 -15.49 -4.90 16.64
CA ARG A 375 -16.81 -4.69 16.05
C ARG A 375 -17.90 -5.18 16.96
N ASN A 376 -18.97 -4.39 17.09
CA ASN A 376 -20.29 -4.80 17.60
C ASN A 376 -21.39 -4.30 16.64
N ALA A 377 -22.65 -4.33 17.04
CA ALA A 377 -23.78 -3.91 16.21
C ALA A 377 -23.74 -2.41 15.85
N GLU A 378 -23.12 -1.57 16.67
CA GLU A 378 -23.18 -0.10 16.56
C GLU A 378 -21.85 0.50 16.11
N HIS A 379 -20.69 -0.15 16.42
CA HIS A 379 -19.37 0.46 16.29
C HIS A 379 -18.35 -0.44 15.58
N LEU A 380 -17.48 0.21 14.81
CA LEU A 380 -16.24 -0.37 14.27
C LEU A 380 -15.04 0.51 14.68
N TRP A 381 -14.23 0.02 15.63
CA TRP A 381 -13.03 0.70 16.10
C TRP A 381 -11.77 -0.08 15.75
N GLY A 382 -10.70 0.65 15.36
CA GLY A 382 -9.39 0.08 15.07
C GLY A 382 -8.44 0.23 16.27
N PHE A 383 -7.59 -0.78 16.47
CA PHE A 383 -6.53 -0.78 17.47
C PHE A 383 -5.19 -1.02 16.78
N GLU A 384 -4.41 0.05 16.61
CA GLU A 384 -3.13 0.06 15.92
C GLU A 384 -2.01 -0.30 16.88
N PHE A 385 -1.18 -1.26 16.52
CA PHE A 385 0.03 -1.65 17.27
C PHE A 385 1.19 -0.71 16.96
N SER A 386 1.12 0.53 17.45
CA SER A 386 2.13 1.57 17.16
C SER A 386 3.51 1.30 17.78
N GLY A 387 3.60 0.36 18.73
CA GLY A 387 4.88 -0.11 19.25
C GLY A 387 5.80 -0.75 18.19
N ASP A 388 5.21 -1.29 17.11
CA ASP A 388 5.96 -1.87 15.99
C ASP A 388 6.32 -0.85 14.89
N ALA A 389 5.91 0.42 15.02
CA ALA A 389 6.07 1.42 13.95
C ALA A 389 7.54 1.63 13.55
N ASP A 390 8.47 1.62 14.51
CA ASP A 390 9.91 1.80 14.22
C ASP A 390 10.49 0.64 13.40
N GLU A 391 9.97 -0.58 13.63
CA GLU A 391 10.40 -1.77 12.89
C GLU A 391 9.95 -1.73 11.42
N VAL A 392 8.76 -1.19 11.14
CA VAL A 392 8.16 -1.20 9.81
C VAL A 392 8.50 0.05 9.01
N LEU A 393 8.53 1.22 9.66
CA LEU A 393 8.76 2.50 9.00
C LEU A 393 10.24 2.89 8.93
N GLY A 394 11.06 2.39 9.88
CA GLY A 394 12.48 2.71 9.94
C GLY A 394 12.76 4.20 9.80
N ALA A 395 13.66 4.56 8.89
CA ALA A 395 14.04 5.95 8.62
C ALA A 395 12.91 6.80 8.00
N ALA A 396 11.87 6.19 7.42
CA ALA A 396 10.74 6.92 6.84
C ALA A 396 9.87 7.59 7.91
N LYS A 397 9.97 7.14 9.19
CA LYS A 397 9.19 7.66 10.32
C LYS A 397 9.66 9.05 10.77
N GLU A 398 10.97 9.31 10.69
CA GLU A 398 11.62 10.54 11.20
C GLU A 398 11.16 11.78 10.44
#